data_122840e76c628e7bfcf957a009810243
#
_entry.id   122840e76c628e7bfcf957a009810243
#
_cell.length_a   1.000
_cell.length_b   1.000
_cell.length_c   1.000
_cell.angle_alpha   90.00
_cell.angle_beta   90.00
_cell.angle_gamma   90.00
#
_symmetry.space_group_name_H-M   'P 1'
#
loop_
_entity.id
_entity.type
_entity.pdbx_description
1 polymer ?
#
loop_
_entity_poly.entity_id
_entity_poly.type
_entity_poly.pdbx_seq_one_letter_code
_entity_poly.pdbx_strand_id
1 'polypeptide(L)'
;MFRNQYDNDVTVWSPQGRIHQIEYAMEAVKQGSATVGLKSKTHAVLVALKRAQSELAAHQKKILHVDNHIGISIAGLTADARLLCNFMRQECLDSRFVFDRPLPVSRLVSLIGSKTQIPTQRYGRRPYGVGLLIAGYDDMGPHIFQTCPSANYFDCRAMSIGARSQSARTYLERHMSEFMECNLNELVKHGLRALRETLPAEQDLTTKNVSIGIVGKDLEFTIYDDDDVSPFLEGLEERPQRKAQPAQPVDEPAEKADEPMEH
;
A
#
# COMPACT_ATOMS: atom_id res chain seq x y z
N MET A 1 12.17 15.24 -27.33
CA MET A 1 12.21 16.27 -26.29
C MET A 1 12.84 15.66 -25.06
N PHE A 2 13.96 16.18 -24.59
CA PHE A 2 14.71 15.56 -23.50
C PHE A 2 14.02 15.83 -22.16
N ARG A 3 13.60 14.76 -21.48
CA ARG A 3 12.97 14.77 -20.15
C ARG A 3 13.79 15.55 -19.10
N ASN A 4 15.12 15.43 -19.17
CA ASN A 4 16.08 16.06 -18.26
C ASN A 4 15.99 17.60 -18.15
N GLN A 5 15.32 18.28 -19.06
CA GLN A 5 15.13 19.73 -19.00
C GLN A 5 14.06 20.17 -17.99
N TYR A 6 13.14 19.25 -17.60
CA TYR A 6 11.93 19.55 -16.83
C TYR A 6 11.80 18.75 -15.55
N ASP A 7 12.82 17.97 -15.15
CA ASP A 7 12.72 17.03 -14.05
C ASP A 7 13.55 17.40 -12.81
N ASN A 8 14.21 18.55 -12.80
CA ASN A 8 15.15 18.93 -11.74
C ASN A 8 14.46 19.53 -10.50
N ASP A 9 13.21 19.97 -10.61
CA ASP A 9 12.50 20.69 -9.55
C ASP A 9 10.99 20.45 -9.62
N VAL A 10 10.33 20.50 -8.46
CA VAL A 10 8.87 20.42 -8.32
C VAL A 10 8.14 21.66 -8.83
N THR A 11 8.83 22.79 -9.00
CA THR A 11 8.22 24.05 -9.49
C THR A 11 8.17 24.15 -11.01
N VAL A 12 8.69 23.16 -11.72
CA VAL A 12 8.80 23.17 -13.19
C VAL A 12 7.78 22.25 -13.82
N TRP A 13 6.91 22.82 -14.64
CA TRP A 13 5.99 22.08 -15.49
C TRP A 13 6.67 21.58 -16.76
N SER A 14 6.42 20.33 -17.13
CA SER A 14 6.74 19.88 -18.49
C SER A 14 5.74 20.45 -19.50
N PRO A 15 6.09 20.49 -20.80
CA PRO A 15 5.14 20.91 -21.84
C PRO A 15 3.84 20.11 -21.90
N GLN A 16 3.86 18.90 -21.33
CA GLN A 16 2.70 18.02 -21.25
C GLN A 16 1.84 18.25 -19.99
N GLY A 17 2.18 19.24 -19.16
CA GLY A 17 1.47 19.53 -17.91
C GLY A 17 1.76 18.56 -16.77
N ARG A 18 2.98 18.01 -16.73
CA ARG A 18 3.43 17.05 -15.71
C ARG A 18 4.52 17.66 -14.82
N ILE A 19 4.55 17.24 -13.56
CA ILE A 19 5.63 17.53 -12.62
C ILE A 19 6.38 16.22 -12.36
N HIS A 20 7.53 16.06 -13.00
CA HIS A 20 8.28 14.80 -12.99
C HIS A 20 8.75 14.38 -11.59
N GLN A 21 9.11 15.32 -10.71
CA GLN A 21 9.53 15.01 -9.34
C GLN A 21 8.43 14.33 -8.51
N ILE A 22 7.15 14.71 -8.74
CA ILE A 22 6.01 14.02 -8.11
C ILE A 22 5.87 12.59 -8.65
N GLU A 23 6.04 12.39 -9.95
CA GLU A 23 5.99 11.06 -10.56
C GLU A 23 7.10 10.14 -10.06
N TYR A 24 8.31 10.67 -9.86
CA TYR A 24 9.42 9.91 -9.28
C TYR A 24 9.14 9.52 -7.82
N ALA A 25 8.51 10.39 -7.04
CA ALA A 25 8.07 10.07 -5.70
C ALA A 25 6.97 8.97 -5.69
N MET A 26 6.06 8.99 -6.65
CA MET A 26 5.08 7.92 -6.83
C MET A 26 5.73 6.59 -7.23
N GLU A 27 6.81 6.64 -8.00
CA GLU A 27 7.59 5.44 -8.33
C GLU A 27 8.31 4.85 -7.11
N ALA A 28 8.78 5.70 -6.19
CA ALA A 28 9.38 5.24 -4.92
C ALA A 28 8.38 4.43 -4.08
N VAL A 29 7.10 4.76 -4.11
CA VAL A 29 6.04 3.98 -3.44
C VAL A 29 5.95 2.57 -4.00
N LYS A 30 6.03 2.41 -5.31
CA LYS A 30 5.97 1.11 -5.99
C LYS A 30 7.16 0.20 -5.69
N GLN A 31 8.28 0.76 -5.26
CA GLN A 31 9.47 -0.02 -4.84
C GLN A 31 9.36 -0.52 -3.39
N GLY A 32 8.49 0.07 -2.59
CA GLY A 32 8.19 -0.41 -1.24
C GLY A 32 7.47 -1.76 -1.25
N SER A 33 7.59 -2.54 -0.15
CA SER A 33 6.85 -3.80 -0.04
C SER A 33 5.34 -3.57 -0.05
N ALA A 34 4.60 -4.56 -0.55
CA ALA A 34 3.15 -4.46 -0.71
C ALA A 34 2.42 -4.36 0.62
N THR A 35 1.36 -3.61 0.62
CA THR A 35 0.38 -3.55 1.70
C THR A 35 -1.04 -3.46 1.14
N VAL A 36 -1.98 -4.03 1.85
CA VAL A 36 -3.40 -4.11 1.49
C VAL A 36 -4.25 -3.55 2.62
N GLY A 37 -5.23 -2.76 2.29
CA GLY A 37 -6.27 -2.30 3.21
C GLY A 37 -7.65 -2.63 2.67
N LEU A 38 -8.54 -3.07 3.54
CA LEU A 38 -9.93 -3.35 3.20
C LEU A 38 -10.83 -3.19 4.42
N LYS A 39 -12.11 -2.98 4.18
CA LYS A 39 -13.09 -2.79 5.24
C LYS A 39 -14.38 -3.57 5.00
N SER A 40 -15.03 -3.95 6.10
CA SER A 40 -16.41 -4.42 6.14
C SER A 40 -17.31 -3.35 6.75
N LYS A 41 -18.55 -3.71 7.08
CA LYS A 41 -19.46 -2.83 7.86
C LYS A 41 -18.96 -2.57 9.28
N THR A 42 -18.14 -3.45 9.84
CA THR A 42 -17.78 -3.46 11.27
C THR A 42 -16.31 -3.20 11.54
N HIS A 43 -15.42 -3.53 10.61
CA HIS A 43 -13.97 -3.49 10.80
C HIS A 43 -13.24 -2.92 9.60
N ALA A 44 -12.08 -2.30 9.85
CA ALA A 44 -11.07 -1.98 8.86
C ALA A 44 -9.80 -2.78 9.15
N VAL A 45 -9.20 -3.35 8.12
CA VAL A 45 -8.05 -4.25 8.24
C VAL A 45 -6.93 -3.76 7.32
N LEU A 46 -5.71 -3.79 7.86
CA LEU A 46 -4.48 -3.60 7.10
C LEU A 46 -3.67 -4.89 7.17
N VAL A 47 -3.17 -5.36 6.05
CA VAL A 47 -2.21 -6.45 5.98
C VAL A 47 -0.99 -5.98 5.19
N ALA A 48 0.20 -6.24 5.69
CA ALA A 48 1.42 -5.73 5.09
C ALA A 48 2.50 -6.81 5.04
N LEU A 49 3.27 -6.75 3.96
CA LEU A 49 4.42 -7.61 3.76
C LEU A 49 5.66 -6.93 4.33
N LYS A 50 6.26 -7.53 5.36
CA LYS A 50 7.51 -7.06 5.95
C LYS A 50 8.71 -7.63 5.19
N ARG A 51 9.72 -6.82 4.97
CA ARG A 51 11.01 -7.24 4.39
C ARG A 51 12.12 -7.13 5.42
N ALA A 52 13.01 -8.12 5.44
CA ALA A 52 14.29 -7.99 6.09
C ALA A 52 15.34 -7.55 5.04
N GLN A 53 16.20 -6.60 5.41
CA GLN A 53 17.26 -6.13 4.54
C GLN A 53 18.37 -7.20 4.34
N SER A 54 18.56 -8.04 5.36
CA SER A 54 19.44 -9.19 5.34
C SER A 54 18.95 -10.23 6.35
N GLU A 55 19.48 -11.43 6.30
CA GLU A 55 19.21 -12.47 7.30
C GLU A 55 19.64 -12.07 8.73
N LEU A 56 20.56 -11.12 8.84
CA LEU A 56 21.08 -10.60 10.11
C LEU A 56 20.23 -9.47 10.68
N ALA A 57 19.26 -8.95 9.93
CA ALA A 57 18.40 -7.84 10.34
C ALA A 57 16.98 -8.32 10.64
N ALA A 58 16.35 -7.69 11.63
CA ALA A 58 14.93 -7.89 11.87
C ALA A 58 14.09 -7.35 10.71
N HIS A 59 12.90 -7.93 10.51
CA HIS A 59 11.94 -7.46 9.54
C HIS A 59 11.46 -6.04 9.90
N GLN A 60 11.40 -5.18 8.90
CA GLN A 60 11.01 -3.79 9.10
C GLN A 60 9.50 -3.68 9.36
N LYS A 61 9.14 -2.91 10.38
CA LYS A 61 7.72 -2.65 10.69
C LYS A 61 7.06 -1.84 9.57
N LYS A 62 5.91 -2.31 9.12
CA LYS A 62 5.12 -1.70 8.03
C LYS A 62 3.81 -1.09 8.51
N ILE A 63 3.32 -1.53 9.65
CA ILE A 63 2.08 -1.05 10.26
C ILE A 63 2.44 -0.27 11.50
N LEU A 64 1.93 0.95 11.60
CA LEU A 64 2.22 1.89 12.69
C LEU A 64 0.93 2.30 13.37
N HIS A 65 0.97 2.37 14.70
CA HIS A 65 -0.11 2.87 15.53
C HIS A 65 -0.08 4.41 15.54
N VAL A 66 -1.21 5.03 15.23
CA VAL A 66 -1.38 6.49 15.26
C VAL A 66 -2.17 6.92 16.51
N ASP A 67 -3.33 6.35 16.70
CA ASP A 67 -4.19 6.55 17.86
C ASP A 67 -4.97 5.26 18.13
N ASN A 68 -5.72 5.19 19.23
CA ASN A 68 -6.50 4.00 19.56
C ASN A 68 -7.53 3.61 18.48
N HIS A 69 -7.97 4.56 17.68
CA HIS A 69 -8.95 4.34 16.61
C HIS A 69 -8.37 4.44 15.21
N ILE A 70 -7.07 4.67 15.04
CA ILE A 70 -6.41 4.85 13.74
C ILE A 70 -5.05 4.16 13.72
N GLY A 71 -4.79 3.45 12.63
CA GLY A 71 -3.48 2.92 12.27
C GLY A 71 -3.18 3.12 10.80
N ILE A 72 -1.92 3.02 10.44
CA ILE A 72 -1.45 3.15 9.06
C ILE A 72 -0.57 2.00 8.64
N SER A 73 -0.58 1.69 7.35
CA SER A 73 0.47 0.92 6.70
C SER A 73 1.16 1.76 5.64
N ILE A 74 2.43 1.49 5.39
CA ILE A 74 3.30 2.34 4.59
C ILE A 74 3.91 1.58 3.41
N ALA A 75 4.13 2.27 2.31
CA ALA A 75 4.95 1.78 1.20
C ALA A 75 5.80 2.93 0.65
N GLY A 76 7.11 2.72 0.55
CA GLY A 76 8.07 3.73 0.10
C GLY A 76 9.13 4.04 1.15
N LEU A 77 9.54 5.29 1.25
CA LEU A 77 10.59 5.73 2.16
C LEU A 77 10.13 5.74 3.62
N THR A 78 10.70 4.88 4.43
CA THR A 78 10.34 4.72 5.85
C THR A 78 10.60 5.97 6.68
N ALA A 79 11.65 6.74 6.36
CA ALA A 79 11.96 7.99 7.05
C ALA A 79 10.85 9.02 6.88
N ASP A 80 10.34 9.16 5.65
CA ASP A 80 9.21 10.06 5.36
C ASP A 80 7.92 9.59 6.04
N ALA A 81 7.68 8.27 6.05
CA ALA A 81 6.55 7.68 6.77
C ALA A 81 6.58 7.99 8.27
N ARG A 82 7.76 7.93 8.87
CA ARG A 82 7.95 8.25 10.30
C ARG A 82 7.60 9.70 10.60
N LEU A 83 8.01 10.64 9.77
CA LEU A 83 7.67 12.05 9.91
C LEU A 83 6.15 12.28 9.82
N LEU A 84 5.50 11.69 8.85
CA LEU A 84 4.05 11.78 8.70
C LEU A 84 3.30 11.10 9.85
N CYS A 85 3.77 9.96 10.32
CA CYS A 85 3.18 9.27 11.47
C CYS A 85 3.25 10.12 12.75
N ASN A 86 4.38 10.75 13.01
CA ASN A 86 4.52 11.65 14.16
C ASN A 86 3.60 12.87 14.07
N PHE A 87 3.46 13.44 12.88
CA PHE A 87 2.49 14.50 12.64
C PHE A 87 1.06 14.04 12.91
N MET A 88 0.67 12.88 12.41
CA MET A 88 -0.67 12.32 12.63
C MET A 88 -0.96 12.06 14.12
N ARG A 89 0.03 11.52 14.84
CA ARG A 89 -0.08 11.31 16.29
C ARG A 89 -0.30 12.63 17.05
N GLN A 90 0.42 13.68 16.65
CA GLN A 90 0.27 15.00 17.26
C GLN A 90 -1.12 15.57 16.99
N GLU A 91 -1.61 15.51 15.78
CA GLU A 91 -2.96 15.99 15.43
C GLU A 91 -4.07 15.25 16.19
N CYS A 92 -3.93 13.94 16.36
CA CYS A 92 -4.88 13.15 17.16
C CYS A 92 -4.84 13.51 18.64
N LEU A 93 -3.63 13.72 19.20
CA LEU A 93 -3.43 14.15 20.58
C LEU A 93 -4.02 15.54 20.83
N ASP A 94 -3.78 16.47 19.94
CA ASP A 94 -4.31 17.83 20.01
C ASP A 94 -5.85 17.86 19.97
N SER A 95 -6.45 17.00 19.13
CA SER A 95 -7.92 16.86 19.09
C SER A 95 -8.50 16.38 20.41
N ARG A 96 -7.88 15.40 21.05
CA ARG A 96 -8.32 14.91 22.36
C ARG A 96 -8.12 15.94 23.43
N PHE A 97 -7.04 16.71 23.39
CA PHE A 97 -6.75 17.74 24.36
C PHE A 97 -7.70 18.95 24.25
N VAL A 98 -7.98 19.40 23.03
CA VAL A 98 -8.77 20.62 22.79
C VAL A 98 -10.27 20.33 22.80
N PHE A 99 -10.68 19.22 22.16
CA PHE A 99 -12.11 18.91 21.92
C PHE A 99 -12.63 17.74 22.77
N ASP A 100 -11.76 17.10 23.55
CA ASP A 100 -12.10 15.91 24.36
C ASP A 100 -12.76 14.78 23.55
N ARG A 101 -12.33 14.62 22.31
CA ARG A 101 -12.86 13.58 21.40
C ARG A 101 -11.81 13.07 20.43
N PRO A 102 -11.98 11.82 19.91
CA PRO A 102 -11.15 11.29 18.84
C PRO A 102 -11.27 12.13 17.56
N LEU A 103 -10.16 12.38 16.90
CA LEU A 103 -10.16 13.07 15.60
C LEU A 103 -10.83 12.21 14.53
N PRO A 104 -11.85 12.69 13.81
CA PRO A 104 -12.46 11.96 12.71
C PRO A 104 -11.41 11.60 11.63
N VAL A 105 -11.48 10.39 11.09
CA VAL A 105 -10.48 9.87 10.15
C VAL A 105 -10.36 10.74 8.90
N SER A 106 -11.49 11.16 8.32
CA SER A 106 -11.51 12.04 7.14
C SER A 106 -10.83 13.38 7.39
N ARG A 107 -10.95 13.92 8.61
CA ARG A 107 -10.30 15.17 8.99
C ARG A 107 -8.78 15.02 9.09
N LEU A 108 -8.31 13.91 9.68
CA LEU A 108 -6.89 13.59 9.71
C LEU A 108 -6.30 13.46 8.30
N VAL A 109 -6.99 12.76 7.42
CA VAL A 109 -6.56 12.58 6.03
C VAL A 109 -6.47 13.91 5.28
N SER A 110 -7.42 14.81 5.50
CA SER A 110 -7.38 16.18 4.94
C SER A 110 -6.17 16.98 5.44
N LEU A 111 -5.84 16.87 6.71
CA LEU A 111 -4.63 17.51 7.29
C LEU A 111 -3.34 16.95 6.68
N ILE A 112 -3.27 15.64 6.45
CA ILE A 112 -2.15 15.01 5.75
C ILE A 112 -2.04 15.55 4.32
N GLY A 113 -3.15 15.63 3.59
CA GLY A 113 -3.19 16.20 2.24
C GLY A 113 -2.63 17.62 2.20
N SER A 114 -3.04 18.47 3.13
CA SER A 114 -2.53 19.85 3.25
C SER A 114 -1.04 19.90 3.56
N LYS A 115 -0.55 19.04 4.47
CA LYS A 115 0.87 18.97 4.81
C LYS A 115 1.73 18.47 3.66
N THR A 116 1.30 17.43 2.99
CA THR A 116 2.06 16.78 1.90
C THR A 116 2.02 17.58 0.59
N GLN A 117 1.05 18.47 0.41
CA GLN A 117 0.96 19.36 -0.73
C GLN A 117 2.07 20.42 -0.73
N ILE A 118 2.50 20.91 0.42
CA ILE A 118 3.50 21.98 0.53
C ILE A 118 4.79 21.66 -0.23
N PRO A 119 5.47 20.51 -0.04
CA PRO A 119 6.71 20.23 -0.76
C PRO A 119 6.49 19.90 -2.24
N THR A 120 5.27 19.73 -2.72
CA THR A 120 4.98 19.55 -4.15
C THR A 120 5.02 20.86 -4.94
N GLN A 121 5.10 22.00 -4.26
CA GLN A 121 5.04 23.33 -4.87
C GLN A 121 6.20 24.25 -4.47
N ARG A 122 6.98 23.93 -3.44
CA ARG A 122 8.03 24.80 -2.93
C ARG A 122 9.40 24.44 -3.49
N TYR A 123 10.12 25.43 -4.02
CA TYR A 123 11.51 25.29 -4.42
C TYR A 123 12.39 24.79 -3.27
N GLY A 124 13.37 23.94 -3.59
CA GLY A 124 14.29 23.37 -2.60
C GLY A 124 13.69 22.28 -1.71
N ARG A 125 12.43 21.90 -1.92
CA ARG A 125 11.76 20.80 -1.27
C ARG A 125 11.51 19.65 -2.24
N ARG A 126 11.47 18.43 -1.75
CA ARG A 126 11.01 17.27 -2.51
C ARG A 126 9.68 16.75 -1.96
N PRO A 127 8.84 16.11 -2.78
CA PRO A 127 7.66 15.41 -2.30
C PRO A 127 8.03 14.29 -1.33
N TYR A 128 7.10 13.94 -0.44
CA TYR A 128 7.24 12.74 0.38
C TYR A 128 7.22 11.49 -0.52
N GLY A 129 8.22 10.66 -0.39
CA GLY A 129 8.38 9.42 -1.18
C GLY A 129 7.66 8.22 -0.56
N VAL A 130 6.48 8.42 0.01
CA VAL A 130 5.73 7.38 0.70
C VAL A 130 4.24 7.48 0.41
N GLY A 131 3.62 6.33 0.18
CA GLY A 131 2.17 6.17 0.18
C GLY A 131 1.70 5.54 1.49
N LEU A 132 0.54 5.97 1.95
CA LEU A 132 -0.07 5.46 3.17
C LEU A 132 -1.43 4.81 2.85
N LEU A 133 -1.73 3.71 3.54
CA LEU A 133 -3.08 3.22 3.76
C LEU A 133 -3.45 3.50 5.20
N ILE A 134 -4.53 4.22 5.42
CA ILE A 134 -5.00 4.65 6.72
C ILE A 134 -6.26 3.87 7.04
N ALA A 135 -6.23 3.08 8.12
CA ALA A 135 -7.39 2.38 8.64
C ALA A 135 -7.85 3.05 9.93
N GLY A 136 -9.13 3.29 10.05
CA GLY A 136 -9.68 3.90 11.26
C GLY A 136 -11.16 3.57 11.45
N TYR A 137 -11.61 3.78 12.67
CA TYR A 137 -13.02 3.67 13.04
C TYR A 137 -13.45 4.92 13.80
N ASP A 138 -14.51 5.56 13.36
CA ASP A 138 -15.10 6.73 14.00
C ASP A 138 -16.64 6.64 14.01
N ASP A 139 -17.32 7.74 14.33
CA ASP A 139 -18.79 7.78 14.39
C ASP A 139 -19.48 7.41 13.07
N MET A 140 -18.80 7.55 11.94
CA MET A 140 -19.29 7.17 10.61
C MET A 140 -19.02 5.70 10.27
N GLY A 141 -18.31 4.97 11.10
CA GLY A 141 -17.94 3.57 10.91
C GLY A 141 -16.49 3.37 10.47
N PRO A 142 -16.17 2.20 9.87
CA PRO A 142 -14.83 1.90 9.41
C PRO A 142 -14.44 2.69 8.17
N HIS A 143 -13.17 3.06 8.08
CA HIS A 143 -12.58 3.80 6.95
C HIS A 143 -11.29 3.17 6.49
N ILE A 144 -11.09 3.17 5.18
CA ILE A 144 -9.81 2.96 4.52
C ILE A 144 -9.55 4.14 3.59
N PHE A 145 -8.45 4.87 3.82
CA PHE A 145 -7.98 5.95 2.95
C PHE A 145 -6.62 5.62 2.37
N GLN A 146 -6.41 6.00 1.12
CA GLN A 146 -5.11 5.98 0.46
C GLN A 146 -4.61 7.41 0.33
N THR A 147 -3.33 7.65 0.65
CA THR A 147 -2.63 8.91 0.34
C THR A 147 -1.48 8.67 -0.63
N CYS A 148 -1.23 9.65 -1.49
CA CYS A 148 -0.21 9.59 -2.53
C CYS A 148 0.83 10.72 -2.34
N PRO A 149 2.06 10.55 -2.87
CA PRO A 149 3.06 11.62 -2.90
C PRO A 149 2.62 12.90 -3.60
N SER A 150 1.64 12.83 -4.48
CA SER A 150 1.00 14.00 -5.13
C SER A 150 0.09 14.81 -4.21
N ALA A 151 -0.04 14.41 -2.93
CA ALA A 151 -0.99 14.95 -1.95
C ALA A 151 -2.46 14.61 -2.22
N ASN A 152 -2.76 13.80 -3.23
CA ASN A 152 -4.09 13.25 -3.42
C ASN A 152 -4.39 12.19 -2.36
N TYR A 153 -5.65 12.10 -1.96
CA TYR A 153 -6.16 11.06 -1.08
C TYR A 153 -7.53 10.58 -1.53
N PHE A 154 -7.82 9.31 -1.25
CA PHE A 154 -9.03 8.64 -1.70
C PHE A 154 -9.65 7.84 -0.57
N ASP A 155 -10.97 7.94 -0.43
CA ASP A 155 -11.76 7.01 0.38
C ASP A 155 -11.94 5.71 -0.42
N CYS A 156 -11.51 4.59 0.15
CA CYS A 156 -11.47 3.31 -0.54
C CYS A 156 -12.30 2.26 0.19
N ARG A 157 -12.94 1.38 -0.56
CA ARG A 157 -13.51 0.12 -0.01
C ARG A 157 -12.40 -0.88 0.26
N ALA A 158 -11.45 -0.95 -0.64
CA ALA A 158 -10.23 -1.72 -0.52
C ALA A 158 -9.16 -1.11 -1.44
N MET A 159 -7.90 -1.25 -1.08
CA MET A 159 -6.78 -0.76 -1.88
C MET A 159 -5.50 -1.53 -1.55
N SER A 160 -4.61 -1.61 -2.53
CA SER A 160 -3.26 -2.10 -2.34
C SER A 160 -2.25 -1.12 -2.94
N ILE A 161 -1.14 -0.92 -2.23
CA ILE A 161 -0.01 -0.09 -2.67
C ILE A 161 1.30 -0.85 -2.49
N GLY A 162 2.35 -0.37 -3.13
CA GLY A 162 3.68 -1.00 -3.08
C GLY A 162 3.97 -1.91 -4.27
N ALA A 163 5.02 -2.70 -4.13
CA ALA A 163 5.52 -3.57 -5.21
C ALA A 163 4.49 -4.63 -5.59
N ARG A 164 4.29 -4.82 -6.91
CA ARG A 164 3.36 -5.81 -7.46
C ARG A 164 1.91 -5.67 -6.97
N SER A 165 1.53 -4.50 -6.46
CA SER A 165 0.21 -4.23 -5.90
C SER A 165 -0.94 -4.39 -6.91
N GLN A 166 -0.66 -4.35 -8.21
CA GLN A 166 -1.69 -4.55 -9.23
C GLN A 166 -2.34 -5.94 -9.16
N SER A 167 -1.56 -6.98 -8.85
CA SER A 167 -2.12 -8.33 -8.65
C SER A 167 -3.08 -8.39 -7.47
N ALA A 168 -2.74 -7.73 -6.37
CA ALA A 168 -3.62 -7.61 -5.21
C ALA A 168 -4.89 -6.81 -5.54
N ARG A 169 -4.78 -5.70 -6.26
CA ARG A 169 -5.95 -4.91 -6.68
C ARG A 169 -6.91 -5.72 -7.54
N THR A 170 -6.38 -6.50 -8.47
CA THR A 170 -7.20 -7.40 -9.30
C THR A 170 -7.99 -8.40 -8.46
N TYR A 171 -7.36 -8.97 -7.41
CA TYR A 171 -8.06 -9.82 -6.46
C TYR A 171 -9.16 -9.06 -5.71
N LEU A 172 -8.83 -7.87 -5.18
CA LEU A 172 -9.79 -7.05 -4.43
C LEU A 172 -10.98 -6.62 -5.27
N GLU A 173 -10.77 -6.26 -6.53
CA GLU A 173 -11.84 -5.90 -7.47
C GLU A 173 -12.80 -7.06 -7.72
N ARG A 174 -12.29 -8.28 -7.87
CA ARG A 174 -13.11 -9.49 -8.09
C ARG A 174 -13.98 -9.85 -6.89
N HIS A 175 -13.54 -9.56 -5.68
CA HIS A 175 -14.20 -9.95 -4.43
C HIS A 175 -14.84 -8.76 -3.68
N MET A 176 -14.86 -7.59 -4.28
CA MET A 176 -15.29 -6.35 -3.63
C MET A 176 -16.74 -6.40 -3.11
N SER A 177 -17.62 -7.13 -3.80
CA SER A 177 -19.02 -7.31 -3.38
C SER A 177 -19.18 -8.10 -2.08
N GLU A 178 -18.19 -8.91 -1.72
CA GLU A 178 -18.25 -9.78 -0.54
C GLU A 178 -17.82 -9.05 0.74
N PHE A 179 -16.99 -8.01 0.67
CA PHE A 179 -16.31 -7.42 1.82
C PHE A 179 -17.24 -6.82 2.85
N MET A 180 -18.33 -6.17 2.42
CA MET A 180 -19.23 -5.49 3.33
C MET A 180 -19.97 -6.44 4.30
N GLU A 181 -20.23 -7.66 3.87
CA GLU A 181 -20.94 -8.66 4.65
C GLU A 181 -20.01 -9.66 5.36
N CYS A 182 -18.69 -9.55 5.15
CA CYS A 182 -17.71 -10.42 5.80
C CYS A 182 -17.67 -10.19 7.31
N ASN A 183 -17.51 -11.29 8.06
CA ASN A 183 -17.04 -11.20 9.43
C ASN A 183 -15.53 -10.88 9.47
N LEU A 184 -14.99 -10.60 10.64
CA LEU A 184 -13.58 -10.20 10.78
C LEU A 184 -12.61 -11.25 10.21
N ASN A 185 -12.83 -12.53 10.49
CA ASN A 185 -11.93 -13.61 10.04
C ASN A 185 -11.94 -13.74 8.51
N GLU A 186 -13.10 -13.67 7.90
CA GLU A 186 -13.23 -13.69 6.43
C GLU A 186 -12.58 -12.46 5.78
N LEU A 187 -12.74 -11.29 6.39
CA LEU A 187 -12.13 -10.06 5.91
C LEU A 187 -10.61 -10.12 5.94
N VAL A 188 -10.03 -10.62 7.03
CA VAL A 188 -8.58 -10.84 7.16
C VAL A 188 -8.08 -11.85 6.13
N LYS A 189 -8.82 -12.95 5.90
CA LYS A 189 -8.49 -13.93 4.87
C LYS A 189 -8.45 -13.32 3.48
N HIS A 190 -9.41 -12.48 3.12
CA HIS A 190 -9.39 -11.74 1.85
C HIS A 190 -8.16 -10.84 1.74
N GLY A 191 -7.82 -10.12 2.80
CA GLY A 191 -6.61 -9.30 2.85
C GLY A 191 -5.33 -10.11 2.65
N LEU A 192 -5.21 -11.25 3.33
CA LEU A 192 -4.07 -12.16 3.19
C LEU A 192 -3.98 -12.79 1.80
N ARG A 193 -5.09 -13.21 1.22
CA ARG A 193 -5.13 -13.74 -0.15
C ARG A 193 -4.69 -12.67 -1.16
N ALA A 194 -5.19 -11.45 -1.04
CA ALA A 194 -4.77 -10.33 -1.88
C ALA A 194 -3.28 -10.04 -1.74
N LEU A 195 -2.75 -10.02 -0.51
CA LEU A 195 -1.32 -9.82 -0.25
C LEU A 195 -0.48 -10.95 -0.85
N ARG A 196 -0.94 -12.19 -0.75
CA ARG A 196 -0.26 -13.36 -1.33
C ARG A 196 -0.13 -13.27 -2.86
N GLU A 197 -1.10 -12.67 -3.55
CA GLU A 197 -1.02 -12.44 -5.00
C GLU A 197 0.14 -11.51 -5.41
N THR A 198 0.67 -10.72 -4.49
CA THR A 198 1.85 -9.88 -4.74
C THR A 198 3.18 -10.64 -4.68
N LEU A 199 3.18 -11.86 -4.14
CA LEU A 199 4.37 -12.69 -4.00
C LEU A 199 4.60 -13.54 -5.26
N PRO A 200 5.89 -13.82 -5.60
CA PRO A 200 6.23 -14.84 -6.58
C PRO A 200 5.65 -16.21 -6.20
N ALA A 201 5.49 -17.09 -7.19
CA ALA A 201 4.90 -18.42 -6.98
C ALA A 201 5.68 -19.30 -5.99
N GLU A 202 6.98 -19.06 -5.85
CA GLU A 202 7.91 -19.81 -5.00
C GLU A 202 7.92 -19.33 -3.53
N GLN A 203 7.29 -18.19 -3.25
CA GLN A 203 7.24 -17.60 -1.91
C GLN A 203 5.82 -17.62 -1.35
N ASP A 204 5.69 -17.75 -0.05
CA ASP A 204 4.41 -17.70 0.64
C ASP A 204 4.48 -16.79 1.87
N LEU A 205 3.31 -16.50 2.43
CA LEU A 205 3.15 -15.75 3.66
C LEU A 205 3.62 -16.59 4.85
N THR A 206 4.39 -15.99 5.73
CA THR A 206 4.89 -16.60 6.96
C THR A 206 4.62 -15.68 8.14
N THR A 207 4.71 -16.19 9.36
CA THR A 207 4.58 -15.39 10.58
C THR A 207 5.64 -14.28 10.67
N LYS A 208 6.78 -14.44 10.02
CA LYS A 208 7.89 -13.47 10.04
C LYS A 208 7.72 -12.33 9.06
N ASN A 209 7.05 -12.56 7.91
CA ASN A 209 6.96 -11.58 6.83
C ASN A 209 5.61 -10.88 6.73
N VAL A 210 4.65 -11.20 7.57
CA VAL A 210 3.30 -10.61 7.57
C VAL A 210 3.04 -9.84 8.85
N SER A 211 2.40 -8.68 8.71
CA SER A 211 1.86 -7.89 9.82
C SER A 211 0.40 -7.58 9.52
N ILE A 212 -0.45 -7.63 10.55
CA ILE A 212 -1.89 -7.37 10.43
C ILE A 212 -2.27 -6.29 11.42
N GLY A 213 -3.04 -5.29 10.97
CA GLY A 213 -3.64 -4.26 11.82
C GLY A 213 -5.16 -4.32 11.68
N ILE A 214 -5.87 -4.27 12.79
CA ILE A 214 -7.34 -4.36 12.83
C ILE A 214 -7.88 -3.27 13.73
N VAL A 215 -8.96 -2.61 13.28
CA VAL A 215 -9.74 -1.67 14.08
C VAL A 215 -11.23 -1.89 13.82
N GLY A 216 -12.03 -1.72 14.85
CA GLY A 216 -13.49 -1.86 14.77
C GLY A 216 -14.21 -1.11 15.89
N LYS A 217 -15.52 -1.24 15.94
CA LYS A 217 -16.37 -0.54 16.91
C LYS A 217 -15.95 -0.80 18.36
N ASP A 218 -15.73 -2.05 18.69
CA ASP A 218 -15.37 -2.49 20.04
C ASP A 218 -13.93 -3.02 20.13
N LEU A 219 -13.12 -2.70 19.13
CA LEU A 219 -11.74 -3.11 19.01
C LEU A 219 -10.88 -1.90 18.66
N GLU A 220 -10.04 -1.46 19.60
CA GLU A 220 -9.02 -0.47 19.35
C GLU A 220 -8.01 -0.99 18.32
N PHE A 221 -7.37 -0.08 17.59
CA PHE A 221 -6.38 -0.46 16.59
C PHE A 221 -5.30 -1.33 17.22
N THR A 222 -5.22 -2.58 16.79
CA THR A 222 -4.31 -3.61 17.30
C THR A 222 -3.45 -4.13 16.17
N ILE A 223 -2.15 -4.25 16.41
CA ILE A 223 -1.17 -4.80 15.47
C ILE A 223 -0.85 -6.22 15.89
N TYR A 224 -0.97 -7.16 14.95
CA TYR A 224 -0.61 -8.57 15.13
C TYR A 224 0.67 -8.83 14.32
N ASP A 225 1.73 -9.19 15.02
CA ASP A 225 3.05 -9.51 14.46
C ASP A 225 3.54 -10.87 14.93
N ASP A 226 4.46 -11.45 14.19
CA ASP A 226 5.14 -12.69 14.52
C ASP A 226 4.15 -13.83 14.86
N ASP A 227 4.21 -14.42 16.03
CA ASP A 227 3.37 -15.55 16.44
C ASP A 227 1.87 -15.18 16.53
N ASP A 228 1.53 -13.93 16.75
CA ASP A 228 0.14 -13.44 16.80
C ASP A 228 -0.58 -13.57 15.45
N VAL A 229 0.17 -13.63 14.35
CA VAL A 229 -0.36 -13.81 12.99
C VAL A 229 -0.71 -15.26 12.70
N SER A 230 -0.13 -16.22 13.43
CA SER A 230 -0.29 -17.66 13.20
C SER A 230 -1.76 -18.11 13.08
N PRO A 231 -2.69 -17.73 13.97
CA PRO A 231 -4.10 -18.14 13.86
C PRO A 231 -4.78 -17.68 12.56
N PHE A 232 -4.37 -16.54 12.02
CA PHE A 232 -4.92 -16.01 10.75
C PHE A 232 -4.35 -16.75 9.55
N LEU A 233 -3.09 -17.13 9.59
CA LEU A 233 -2.43 -17.89 8.51
C LEU A 233 -2.87 -19.35 8.47
N GLU A 234 -3.11 -19.98 9.60
CA GLU A 234 -3.61 -21.36 9.69
C GLU A 234 -4.98 -21.52 9.03
N GLY A 235 -5.81 -20.49 9.08
CA GLY A 235 -7.11 -20.46 8.40
C GLY A 235 -7.03 -20.25 6.88
N LEU A 236 -5.86 -20.00 6.34
CA LEU A 236 -5.67 -19.73 4.92
C LEU A 236 -5.46 -21.04 4.15
N GLU A 237 -6.22 -21.24 3.07
CA GLU A 237 -6.09 -22.39 2.20
C GLU A 237 -4.74 -22.39 1.47
N GLU A 238 -4.23 -23.59 1.13
CA GLU A 238 -3.03 -23.71 0.30
C GLU A 238 -3.19 -22.97 -1.03
N ARG A 239 -2.10 -22.35 -1.48
CA ARG A 239 -2.07 -21.63 -2.75
C ARG A 239 -2.33 -22.63 -3.89
N PRO A 240 -3.35 -22.41 -4.73
CA PRO A 240 -3.53 -23.26 -5.90
C PRO A 240 -2.27 -23.15 -6.77
N GLN A 241 -1.61 -24.29 -6.99
CA GLN A 241 -0.44 -24.35 -7.88
C GLN A 241 -0.87 -23.87 -9.27
N ARG A 242 -0.36 -22.72 -9.70
CA ARG A 242 -0.45 -22.31 -11.10
C ARG A 242 0.29 -23.37 -11.91
N LYS A 243 -0.43 -24.23 -12.63
CA LYS A 243 0.17 -25.09 -13.65
C LYS A 243 0.94 -24.16 -14.58
N ALA A 244 2.25 -24.39 -14.68
CA ALA A 244 3.08 -23.72 -15.66
C ALA A 244 2.40 -23.91 -17.02
N GLN A 245 2.05 -22.81 -17.69
CA GLN A 245 1.64 -22.90 -19.09
C GLN A 245 2.83 -23.49 -19.86
N PRO A 246 2.64 -24.56 -20.63
CA PRO A 246 3.71 -25.06 -21.47
C PRO A 246 4.18 -23.92 -22.38
N ALA A 247 5.51 -23.71 -22.40
CA ALA A 247 6.12 -22.73 -23.28
C ALA A 247 5.61 -22.98 -24.71
N GLN A 248 5.04 -21.95 -25.33
CA GLN A 248 4.73 -22.02 -26.75
C GLN A 248 6.02 -22.27 -27.51
N PRO A 249 6.05 -23.22 -28.48
CA PRO A 249 7.24 -23.41 -29.27
C PRO A 249 7.58 -22.11 -29.99
N VAL A 250 8.81 -21.67 -29.83
CA VAL A 250 9.36 -20.54 -30.58
C VAL A 250 9.44 -21.02 -32.02
N ASP A 251 8.68 -20.43 -32.94
CA ASP A 251 8.81 -20.66 -34.37
C ASP A 251 10.26 -20.25 -34.76
N GLU A 252 11.02 -21.24 -35.22
CA GLU A 252 12.34 -20.97 -35.80
C GLU A 252 12.15 -20.10 -37.06
N PRO A 253 12.96 -19.05 -37.24
CA PRO A 253 12.90 -18.28 -38.47
C PRO A 253 13.34 -19.16 -39.65
N ALA A 254 12.48 -19.29 -40.65
CA ALA A 254 12.78 -19.99 -41.89
C ALA A 254 14.07 -19.41 -42.51
N GLU A 255 15.04 -20.29 -42.76
CA GLU A 255 16.22 -19.99 -43.56
C GLU A 255 15.79 -19.54 -44.95
N LYS A 256 16.14 -18.31 -45.31
CA LYS A 256 16.05 -17.84 -46.69
C LYS A 256 17.12 -18.55 -47.49
N ALA A 257 16.72 -19.42 -48.40
CA ALA A 257 17.59 -19.99 -49.41
C ALA A 257 18.14 -18.85 -50.31
N ASP A 258 19.46 -18.76 -50.40
CA ASP A 258 20.15 -17.95 -51.40
C ASP A 258 19.89 -18.50 -52.80
N GLU A 259 19.22 -17.71 -53.64
CA GLU A 259 19.26 -17.92 -55.10
C GLU A 259 20.54 -17.30 -55.68
N PRO A 260 21.28 -18.01 -56.53
CA PRO A 260 22.47 -17.47 -57.17
C PRO A 260 22.05 -16.54 -58.33
N MET A 261 22.59 -15.32 -58.32
CA MET A 261 22.53 -14.43 -59.48
C MET A 261 23.45 -14.93 -60.59
N GLU A 262 22.87 -15.31 -61.73
CA GLU A 262 23.58 -15.38 -62.99
C GLU A 262 23.41 -14.07 -63.79
N HIS A 263 24.54 -13.53 -64.21
CA HIS A 263 24.87 -12.52 -65.24
C HIS A 263 24.32 -11.10 -65.13
#